data_112978211ff7a3a5043160cfc31f77e9
#
_entry.id   112978211ff7a3a5043160cfc31f77e9
#
_cell.length_a   1.000
_cell.length_b   1.000
_cell.length_c   1.000
_cell.angle_alpha   90.00
_cell.angle_beta   90.00
_cell.angle_gamma   90.00
#
_symmetry.space_group_name_H-M   'P 1'
#
loop_
_entity.id
_entity.type
_entity.pdbx_description
1 polymer ?
#
loop_
_entity_poly.entity_id
_entity_poly.type
_entity_poly.pdbx_seq_one_letter_code
_entity_poly.pdbx_strand_id
1 'polypeptide(L)'
;MQHFTTSDGLQLGYAIDDFTDPWTTASTLLLLHAAMGHSGRYYAWVPRLSRHYRVVRMDLRGHGASGVPPADPPLTMQRLVKDTAELLDHLGCKSAHVVGNSAGGYVGQNFAMTSPERVRSLMLFGSTPGLKHSQAATWLPQVAKEGLRNFLARTISDRFPVDRTDPRHIEWFLDEAAKNDTPFIARFVGLMSTLDWTDRLHEIKCPTLVVYPGAETVGSVSAYDAMRKRIPDVAVISYEGMPHNIRDILPERCVDDVLTFLRWRFGAP
;
A
#
# COMPACT_ATOMS: atom_id res chain seq x y z
N MET A 1 -17.82 1.27 -6.70
CA MET A 1 -16.80 2.32 -6.47
C MET A 1 -17.49 3.66 -6.37
N GLN A 2 -17.07 4.48 -5.42
CA GLN A 2 -17.45 5.89 -5.26
C GLN A 2 -16.28 6.76 -5.72
N HIS A 3 -16.54 8.07 -5.95
CA HIS A 3 -15.51 9.00 -6.34
C HIS A 3 -15.59 10.28 -5.52
N PHE A 4 -14.45 10.93 -5.32
CA PHE A 4 -14.38 12.30 -4.81
C PHE A 4 -13.40 13.11 -5.68
N THR A 5 -13.57 14.43 -5.68
CA THR A 5 -12.70 15.33 -6.44
C THR A 5 -11.67 15.95 -5.51
N THR A 6 -10.41 15.79 -5.85
CA THR A 6 -9.28 16.38 -5.13
C THR A 6 -9.16 17.88 -5.36
N SER A 7 -8.39 18.58 -4.54
CA SER A 7 -8.17 20.03 -4.67
C SER A 7 -7.51 20.47 -5.98
N ASP A 8 -6.87 19.55 -6.72
CA ASP A 8 -6.33 19.77 -8.06
C ASP A 8 -7.26 19.30 -9.19
N GLY A 9 -8.52 18.98 -8.86
CA GLY A 9 -9.57 18.64 -9.83
C GLY A 9 -9.58 17.21 -10.32
N LEU A 10 -8.70 16.34 -9.84
CA LEU A 10 -8.67 14.93 -10.24
C LEU A 10 -9.75 14.14 -9.49
N GLN A 11 -10.46 13.25 -10.17
CA GLN A 11 -11.36 12.30 -9.52
C GLN A 11 -10.60 11.06 -9.05
N LEU A 12 -10.75 10.71 -7.77
CA LEU A 12 -10.17 9.50 -7.20
C LEU A 12 -11.26 8.54 -6.74
N GLY A 13 -11.05 7.25 -7.06
CA GLY A 13 -11.94 6.17 -6.70
C GLY A 13 -11.68 5.64 -5.30
N TYR A 14 -12.76 5.29 -4.59
CA TYR A 14 -12.68 4.59 -3.31
C TYR A 14 -13.88 3.67 -3.10
N ALA A 15 -13.76 2.73 -2.18
CA ALA A 15 -14.87 1.90 -1.72
C ALA A 15 -14.91 1.91 -0.20
N ILE A 16 -16.13 1.78 0.35
CA ILE A 16 -16.36 1.61 1.79
C ILE A 16 -17.04 0.27 2.00
N ASP A 17 -16.47 -0.55 2.87
CA ASP A 17 -17.04 -1.80 3.33
C ASP A 17 -17.20 -1.71 4.84
N ASP A 18 -18.44 -1.62 5.30
CA ASP A 18 -18.79 -1.49 6.70
C ASP A 18 -19.91 -2.47 7.04
N PHE A 19 -19.55 -3.52 7.74
CA PHE A 19 -20.45 -4.56 8.25
C PHE A 19 -20.33 -4.67 9.78
N THR A 20 -19.95 -3.56 10.42
CA THR A 20 -19.91 -3.46 11.88
C THR A 20 -21.34 -3.42 12.46
N ASP A 21 -21.45 -3.66 13.74
CA ASP A 21 -22.75 -3.63 14.37
C ASP A 21 -23.35 -2.21 14.36
N PRO A 22 -24.62 -2.02 13.92
CA PRO A 22 -25.19 -0.70 13.63
C PRO A 22 -25.36 0.20 14.87
N TRP A 23 -25.21 -0.35 16.05
CA TRP A 23 -25.22 0.40 17.32
C TRP A 23 -23.83 0.81 17.82
N THR A 24 -22.77 0.56 17.04
CA THR A 24 -21.39 0.93 17.37
C THR A 24 -20.87 2.02 16.46
N THR A 25 -19.82 2.73 16.91
CA THR A 25 -19.07 3.65 16.06
C THR A 25 -17.71 3.04 15.74
N ALA A 26 -17.61 2.44 14.58
CA ALA A 26 -16.39 1.78 14.17
C ALA A 26 -15.29 2.78 13.78
N SER A 27 -14.06 2.44 14.15
CA SER A 27 -12.88 3.17 13.66
C SER A 27 -12.65 2.92 12.16
N THR A 28 -12.16 3.94 11.46
CA THR A 28 -11.81 3.81 10.04
C THR A 28 -10.47 3.09 9.89
N LEU A 29 -10.45 2.10 8.99
CA LEU A 29 -9.26 1.39 8.52
C LEU A 29 -9.07 1.71 7.03
N LEU A 30 -8.04 2.50 6.72
CA LEU A 30 -7.72 2.91 5.34
C LEU A 30 -6.71 1.94 4.73
N LEU A 31 -7.03 1.38 3.57
CA LEU A 31 -6.19 0.45 2.82
C LEU A 31 -5.62 1.13 1.56
N LEU A 32 -4.30 1.20 1.45
CA LEU A 32 -3.54 1.78 0.34
C LEU A 32 -2.79 0.67 -0.41
N HIS A 33 -3.09 0.50 -1.70
CA HIS A 33 -2.56 -0.59 -2.52
C HIS A 33 -1.14 -0.34 -3.03
N ALA A 34 -0.49 -1.40 -3.52
CA ALA A 34 0.82 -1.37 -4.17
C ALA A 34 0.76 -0.69 -5.55
N ALA A 35 1.91 -0.26 -6.07
CA ALA A 35 2.05 0.16 -7.46
C ALA A 35 1.48 -0.90 -8.41
N MET A 36 0.95 -0.47 -9.56
CA MET A 36 0.33 -1.33 -10.57
C MET A 36 -0.88 -2.15 -10.05
N GLY A 37 -1.38 -1.79 -8.86
CA GLY A 37 -2.54 -2.43 -8.25
C GLY A 37 -3.76 -1.51 -8.24
N HIS A 38 -4.77 -1.92 -7.48
CA HIS A 38 -5.97 -1.16 -7.18
C HIS A 38 -6.63 -1.67 -5.89
N SER A 39 -7.60 -0.93 -5.37
CA SER A 39 -8.31 -1.23 -4.13
C SER A 39 -9.03 -2.59 -4.12
N GLY A 40 -9.47 -3.07 -5.29
CA GLY A 40 -10.13 -4.37 -5.44
C GLY A 40 -9.23 -5.55 -5.09
N ARG A 41 -7.90 -5.39 -5.12
CA ARG A 41 -6.97 -6.45 -4.71
C ARG A 41 -6.98 -6.77 -3.21
N TYR A 42 -7.73 -6.01 -2.41
CA TYR A 42 -8.01 -6.33 -1.00
C TYR A 42 -9.25 -7.23 -0.81
N TYR A 43 -9.76 -7.86 -1.89
CA TYR A 43 -10.98 -8.67 -1.85
C TYR A 43 -11.00 -9.73 -0.73
N ALA A 44 -9.87 -10.41 -0.49
CA ALA A 44 -9.76 -11.44 0.54
C ALA A 44 -9.62 -10.87 1.98
N TRP A 45 -9.28 -9.59 2.12
CA TRP A 45 -9.12 -8.94 3.43
C TRP A 45 -10.44 -8.37 3.96
N VAL A 46 -11.25 -7.83 3.06
CA VAL A 46 -12.47 -7.07 3.38
C VAL A 46 -13.45 -7.85 4.26
N PRO A 47 -13.81 -9.12 3.97
CA PRO A 47 -14.85 -9.82 4.72
C PRO A 47 -14.60 -9.91 6.23
N ARG A 48 -13.34 -10.03 6.62
CA ARG A 48 -12.96 -10.14 8.04
C ARG A 48 -12.75 -8.79 8.69
N LEU A 49 -12.09 -7.86 7.98
CA LEU A 49 -11.81 -6.52 8.52
C LEU A 49 -13.08 -5.70 8.70
N SER A 50 -14.01 -5.77 7.75
CA SER A 50 -15.24 -4.96 7.75
C SER A 50 -16.25 -5.33 8.84
N ARG A 51 -16.08 -6.49 9.50
CA ARG A 51 -16.84 -6.85 10.70
C ARG A 51 -16.41 -6.07 11.96
N HIS A 52 -15.22 -5.47 11.91
CA HIS A 52 -14.60 -4.80 13.06
C HIS A 52 -14.32 -3.32 12.82
N TYR A 53 -14.13 -2.93 11.56
CA TYR A 53 -13.73 -1.58 11.15
C TYR A 53 -14.55 -1.10 9.97
N ARG A 54 -14.77 0.22 9.88
CA ARG A 54 -15.19 0.84 8.63
C ARG A 54 -13.99 0.84 7.69
N VAL A 55 -13.94 -0.14 6.77
CA VAL A 55 -12.83 -0.32 5.82
C VAL A 55 -13.02 0.64 4.65
N VAL A 56 -12.05 1.50 4.43
CA VAL A 56 -11.98 2.40 3.27
C VAL A 56 -10.83 1.93 2.38
N ARG A 57 -11.12 1.61 1.13
CA ARG A 57 -10.12 1.21 0.13
C ARG A 57 -10.01 2.29 -0.93
N MET A 58 -8.85 2.92 -1.05
CA MET A 58 -8.58 3.99 -2.00
C MET A 58 -7.83 3.46 -3.21
N ASP A 59 -8.23 3.86 -4.40
CA ASP A 59 -7.37 3.77 -5.58
C ASP A 59 -6.45 4.99 -5.64
N LEU A 60 -5.15 4.76 -5.59
CA LEU A 60 -4.18 5.84 -5.74
C LEU A 60 -4.34 6.50 -7.11
N ARG A 61 -4.06 7.81 -7.22
CA ARG A 61 -4.16 8.50 -8.51
C ARG A 61 -3.44 7.74 -9.63
N GLY A 62 -4.05 7.68 -10.80
CA GLY A 62 -3.56 6.94 -11.96
C GLY A 62 -3.69 5.43 -11.88
N HIS A 63 -4.38 4.89 -10.86
CA HIS A 63 -4.60 3.47 -10.69
C HIS A 63 -6.10 3.15 -10.54
N GLY A 64 -6.51 1.96 -10.93
CA GLY A 64 -7.87 1.46 -10.75
C GLY A 64 -8.94 2.38 -11.35
N ALA A 65 -9.90 2.81 -10.52
CA ALA A 65 -10.96 3.73 -10.91
C ALA A 65 -10.59 5.22 -10.73
N SER A 66 -9.36 5.52 -10.27
CA SER A 66 -8.88 6.89 -10.14
C SER A 66 -8.40 7.45 -11.48
N GLY A 67 -8.64 8.74 -11.69
CA GLY A 67 -8.18 9.45 -12.88
C GLY A 67 -6.65 9.44 -13.02
N VAL A 68 -6.18 9.43 -14.26
CA VAL A 68 -4.75 9.57 -14.58
C VAL A 68 -4.43 11.06 -14.64
N PRO A 69 -3.51 11.57 -13.80
CA PRO A 69 -3.16 12.99 -13.82
C PRO A 69 -2.34 13.33 -15.07
N PRO A 70 -2.40 14.59 -15.56
CA PRO A 70 -1.51 15.05 -16.62
C PRO A 70 -0.03 14.90 -16.22
N ALA A 71 0.87 15.01 -17.20
CA ALA A 71 2.30 14.92 -16.96
C ALA A 71 2.86 16.15 -16.23
N ASP A 72 2.22 17.29 -16.42
CA ASP A 72 2.56 18.57 -15.81
C ASP A 72 1.37 19.02 -14.93
N PRO A 73 1.58 19.38 -13.65
CA PRO A 73 2.85 19.32 -12.91
C PRO A 73 3.34 17.88 -12.64
N PRO A 74 4.65 17.68 -12.40
CA PRO A 74 5.20 16.38 -12.07
C PRO A 74 4.56 15.76 -10.82
N LEU A 75 4.41 14.44 -10.82
CA LEU A 75 3.94 13.70 -9.68
C LEU A 75 4.90 13.83 -8.48
N THR A 76 4.36 14.07 -7.29
CA THR A 76 5.14 14.17 -6.05
C THR A 76 4.57 13.29 -4.94
N MET A 77 5.41 12.89 -3.99
CA MET A 77 4.94 12.17 -2.79
C MET A 77 3.97 13.04 -1.96
N GLN A 78 4.22 14.34 -1.89
CA GLN A 78 3.34 15.29 -1.18
C GLN A 78 1.92 15.28 -1.77
N ARG A 79 1.79 15.17 -3.11
CA ARG A 79 0.46 15.09 -3.74
C ARG A 79 -0.24 13.77 -3.38
N LEU A 80 0.46 12.64 -3.38
CA LEU A 80 -0.10 11.35 -2.98
C LEU A 80 -0.57 11.35 -1.51
N VAL A 81 0.21 11.96 -0.63
CA VAL A 81 -0.16 12.15 0.79
C VAL A 81 -1.38 13.06 0.91
N LYS A 82 -1.40 14.16 0.15
CA LYS A 82 -2.53 15.10 0.15
C LYS A 82 -3.81 14.46 -0.35
N ASP A 83 -3.76 13.59 -1.37
CA ASP A 83 -4.90 12.79 -1.83
C ASP A 83 -5.51 11.96 -0.70
N THR A 84 -4.64 11.33 0.10
CA THR A 84 -5.05 10.52 1.24
C THR A 84 -5.73 11.36 2.33
N ALA A 85 -5.18 12.53 2.64
CA ALA A 85 -5.75 13.46 3.60
C ALA A 85 -7.12 13.99 3.10
N GLU A 86 -7.22 14.39 1.85
CA GLU A 86 -8.45 14.88 1.22
C GLU A 86 -9.56 13.82 1.18
N LEU A 87 -9.21 12.53 0.99
CA LEU A 87 -10.18 11.45 1.13
C LEU A 87 -10.74 11.38 2.56
N LEU A 88 -9.86 11.43 3.57
CA LEU A 88 -10.33 11.43 4.97
C LEU A 88 -11.20 12.63 5.28
N ASP A 89 -10.88 13.82 4.75
CA ASP A 89 -11.68 15.03 4.90
C ASP A 89 -13.04 14.89 4.22
N HIS A 90 -13.09 14.38 3.00
CA HIS A 90 -14.32 14.08 2.26
C HIS A 90 -15.24 13.13 3.03
N LEU A 91 -14.66 12.18 3.76
CA LEU A 91 -15.38 11.20 4.58
C LEU A 91 -15.73 11.68 5.99
N GLY A 92 -15.37 12.92 6.35
CA GLY A 92 -15.53 13.46 7.71
C GLY A 92 -14.70 12.73 8.77
N CYS A 93 -13.62 12.07 8.34
CA CYS A 93 -12.79 11.22 9.20
C CYS A 93 -11.58 12.00 9.71
N LYS A 94 -11.52 12.27 11.02
CA LYS A 94 -10.39 13.00 11.63
C LYS A 94 -9.07 12.22 11.54
N SER A 95 -9.12 10.92 11.79
CA SER A 95 -7.93 10.05 11.78
C SER A 95 -8.33 8.61 11.47
N ALA A 96 -7.40 7.83 10.93
CA ALA A 96 -7.61 6.45 10.57
C ALA A 96 -6.44 5.55 11.01
N HIS A 97 -6.71 4.26 11.15
CA HIS A 97 -5.68 3.23 11.05
C HIS A 97 -5.32 3.06 9.59
N VAL A 98 -4.04 3.07 9.24
CA VAL A 98 -3.58 3.01 7.85
C VAL A 98 -2.84 1.70 7.58
N VAL A 99 -3.30 0.95 6.59
CA VAL A 99 -2.59 -0.20 6.03
C VAL A 99 -2.02 0.21 4.68
N GLY A 100 -0.72 0.08 4.52
CA GLY A 100 -0.03 0.36 3.26
C GLY A 100 0.71 -0.86 2.75
N ASN A 101 0.45 -1.25 1.51
CA ASN A 101 1.20 -2.30 0.84
C ASN A 101 2.16 -1.71 -0.18
N SER A 102 3.47 -2.04 -0.09
CA SER A 102 4.49 -1.58 -1.02
C SER A 102 4.40 -0.05 -1.24
N ALA A 103 4.12 0.43 -2.44
CA ALA A 103 3.96 1.86 -2.74
C ALA A 103 2.89 2.56 -1.87
N GLY A 104 1.77 1.90 -1.56
CA GLY A 104 0.79 2.42 -0.60
C GLY A 104 1.36 2.60 0.79
N GLY A 105 2.34 1.77 1.18
CA GLY A 105 3.07 1.95 2.42
C GLY A 105 4.03 3.14 2.39
N TYR A 106 4.57 3.51 1.23
CA TYR A 106 5.35 4.75 1.09
C TYR A 106 4.49 5.99 1.33
N VAL A 107 3.27 5.99 0.78
CA VAL A 107 2.29 7.04 1.06
C VAL A 107 1.94 7.05 2.54
N GLY A 108 1.63 5.89 3.14
CA GLY A 108 1.30 5.76 4.56
C GLY A 108 2.41 6.23 5.51
N GLN A 109 3.67 5.89 5.23
CA GLN A 109 4.83 6.35 5.99
C GLN A 109 4.96 7.88 5.94
N ASN A 110 4.90 8.46 4.73
CA ASN A 110 4.98 9.91 4.56
C ASN A 110 3.77 10.61 5.20
N PHE A 111 2.58 10.03 5.12
CA PHE A 111 1.39 10.57 5.79
C PHE A 111 1.56 10.56 7.31
N ALA A 112 2.10 9.49 7.90
CA ALA A 112 2.37 9.40 9.32
C ALA A 112 3.45 10.39 9.80
N MET A 113 4.44 10.71 8.96
CA MET A 113 5.49 11.70 9.27
C MET A 113 4.99 13.15 9.16
N THR A 114 4.13 13.45 8.17
CA THR A 114 3.73 14.83 7.86
C THR A 114 2.40 15.24 8.50
N SER A 115 1.58 14.29 8.90
CA SER A 115 0.26 14.52 9.51
C SER A 115 -0.01 13.48 10.61
N PRO A 116 0.84 13.42 11.65
CA PRO A 116 0.80 12.37 12.67
C PRO A 116 -0.54 12.30 13.41
N GLU A 117 -1.26 13.41 13.55
CA GLU A 117 -2.58 13.49 14.17
C GLU A 117 -3.67 12.79 13.35
N ARG A 118 -3.41 12.53 12.06
CA ARG A 118 -4.33 11.87 11.14
C ARG A 118 -4.15 10.34 11.10
N VAL A 119 -3.03 9.81 11.62
CA VAL A 119 -2.67 8.39 11.58
C VAL A 119 -2.65 7.79 12.98
N ARG A 120 -3.69 7.02 13.32
CA ARG A 120 -3.80 6.35 14.63
C ARG A 120 -2.81 5.21 14.79
N SER A 121 -2.60 4.45 13.74
CA SER A 121 -1.56 3.42 13.63
C SER A 121 -1.21 3.19 12.16
N LEU A 122 -0.02 2.66 11.92
CA LEU A 122 0.49 2.36 10.59
C LEU A 122 0.86 0.89 10.50
N MET A 123 0.33 0.19 9.49
CA MET A 123 0.64 -1.22 9.23
C MET A 123 1.17 -1.36 7.81
N LEU A 124 2.39 -1.84 7.68
CA LEU A 124 3.16 -1.86 6.43
C LEU A 124 3.41 -3.30 5.99
N PHE A 125 3.06 -3.61 4.75
CA PHE A 125 3.27 -4.91 4.15
C PHE A 125 4.18 -4.79 2.92
N GLY A 126 5.37 -5.39 2.96
CA GLY A 126 6.35 -5.33 1.87
C GLY A 126 6.74 -3.90 1.49
N SER A 127 6.90 -3.00 2.47
CA SER A 127 7.13 -1.58 2.24
C SER A 127 8.36 -1.09 3.00
N THR A 128 9.46 -0.90 2.28
CA THR A 128 10.73 -0.35 2.77
C THR A 128 10.64 1.17 2.99
N PRO A 129 11.65 1.84 3.54
CA PRO A 129 11.67 3.32 3.66
C PRO A 129 12.06 4.02 2.35
N GLY A 130 11.69 3.46 1.21
CA GLY A 130 11.95 3.98 -0.14
C GLY A 130 12.63 2.97 -1.06
N LEU A 131 12.74 3.30 -2.35
CA LEU A 131 13.32 2.45 -3.38
C LEU A 131 14.60 3.01 -4.03
N LYS A 132 15.16 4.10 -3.50
CA LYS A 132 16.36 4.74 -4.08
C LYS A 132 17.54 3.78 -4.25
N HIS A 133 17.68 2.82 -3.37
CA HIS A 133 18.78 1.84 -3.39
C HIS A 133 18.35 0.47 -3.92
N SER A 134 17.22 0.40 -4.63
CA SER A 134 16.70 -0.82 -5.28
C SER A 134 16.98 -0.80 -6.78
N GLN A 135 16.60 -1.89 -7.44
CA GLN A 135 16.69 -2.00 -8.90
C GLN A 135 15.50 -1.33 -9.64
N ALA A 136 14.59 -0.63 -8.94
CA ALA A 136 13.37 -0.10 -9.53
C ALA A 136 13.60 0.81 -10.75
N ALA A 137 14.66 1.61 -10.74
CA ALA A 137 15.02 2.45 -11.87
C ALA A 137 15.36 1.66 -13.14
N THR A 138 15.84 0.42 -13.02
CA THR A 138 16.19 -0.44 -14.15
C THR A 138 14.99 -1.08 -14.83
N TRP A 139 13.81 -1.03 -14.19
CA TRP A 139 12.59 -1.62 -14.73
C TRP A 139 12.01 -0.79 -15.87
N LEU A 140 12.15 0.54 -15.83
CA LEU A 140 11.49 1.45 -16.75
C LEU A 140 11.82 1.17 -18.22
N PRO A 141 13.10 0.99 -18.62
CA PRO A 141 13.44 0.63 -20.01
C PRO A 141 12.85 -0.71 -20.42
N GLN A 142 12.77 -1.67 -19.49
CA GLN A 142 12.24 -3.01 -19.76
C GLN A 142 10.72 -2.96 -19.96
N VAL A 143 10.00 -2.26 -19.08
CA VAL A 143 8.54 -2.05 -19.22
C VAL A 143 8.23 -1.32 -20.53
N ALA A 144 9.02 -0.31 -20.92
CA ALA A 144 8.84 0.40 -22.17
C ALA A 144 9.03 -0.50 -23.39
N LYS A 145 9.95 -1.47 -23.31
CA LYS A 145 10.28 -2.39 -24.42
C LYS A 145 9.27 -3.50 -24.60
N GLU A 146 8.84 -4.13 -23.51
CA GLU A 146 8.05 -5.38 -23.55
C GLU A 146 6.61 -5.23 -23.04
N GLY A 147 6.25 -4.05 -22.51
CA GLY A 147 4.97 -3.78 -21.87
C GLY A 147 4.91 -4.31 -20.42
N LEU A 148 3.98 -3.74 -19.65
CA LEU A 148 3.88 -3.98 -18.21
C LEU A 148 3.57 -5.47 -17.90
N ARG A 149 2.62 -6.07 -18.61
CA ARG A 149 2.23 -7.47 -18.39
C ARG A 149 3.39 -8.44 -18.60
N ASN A 150 4.13 -8.30 -19.71
CA ASN A 150 5.23 -9.19 -20.05
C ASN A 150 6.40 -9.01 -19.08
N PHE A 151 6.72 -7.76 -18.70
CA PHE A 151 7.72 -7.48 -17.68
C PHE A 151 7.39 -8.19 -16.36
N LEU A 152 6.14 -8.06 -15.88
CA LEU A 152 5.70 -8.70 -14.65
C LEU A 152 5.66 -10.21 -14.75
N ALA A 153 5.25 -10.78 -15.88
CA ALA A 153 5.25 -12.23 -16.11
C ALA A 153 6.67 -12.80 -16.06
N ARG A 154 7.64 -12.13 -16.70
CA ARG A 154 9.04 -12.54 -16.69
C ARG A 154 9.70 -12.44 -15.28
N THR A 155 9.25 -11.51 -14.45
CA THR A 155 9.78 -11.30 -13.11
C THR A 155 8.82 -11.78 -12.02
N ILE A 156 7.95 -12.73 -12.35
CA ILE A 156 6.85 -13.13 -11.45
C ILE A 156 7.35 -13.79 -10.15
N SER A 157 8.48 -14.49 -10.21
CA SER A 157 9.12 -15.11 -9.05
C SER A 157 9.56 -14.13 -7.97
N ASP A 158 9.81 -12.86 -8.32
CA ASP A 158 10.07 -11.80 -7.35
C ASP A 158 8.84 -11.47 -6.48
N ARG A 159 7.66 -11.91 -6.94
CA ARG A 159 6.36 -11.54 -6.36
C ARG A 159 5.57 -12.72 -5.82
N PHE A 160 5.68 -13.89 -6.45
CA PHE A 160 4.94 -15.09 -6.08
C PHE A 160 5.84 -16.32 -6.00
N PRO A 161 5.62 -17.24 -5.03
CA PRO A 161 6.22 -18.56 -5.04
C PRO A 161 5.49 -19.41 -6.09
N VAL A 162 5.98 -19.38 -7.34
CA VAL A 162 5.29 -19.89 -8.55
C VAL A 162 4.91 -21.37 -8.42
N ASP A 163 5.75 -22.15 -7.73
CA ASP A 163 5.55 -23.58 -7.48
C ASP A 163 4.39 -23.91 -6.53
N ARG A 164 3.92 -22.92 -5.76
CA ARG A 164 2.88 -23.07 -4.72
C ARG A 164 1.68 -22.14 -4.89
N THR A 165 1.71 -21.28 -5.91
CA THR A 165 0.62 -20.33 -6.18
C THR A 165 -0.30 -20.88 -7.28
N ASP A 166 -1.62 -20.78 -7.10
CA ASP A 166 -2.58 -21.11 -8.16
C ASP A 166 -2.25 -20.29 -9.42
N PRO A 167 -2.01 -20.94 -10.58
CA PRO A 167 -1.69 -20.22 -11.82
C PRO A 167 -2.75 -19.18 -12.21
N ARG A 168 -4.02 -19.42 -11.88
CA ARG A 168 -5.11 -18.46 -12.14
C ARG A 168 -4.98 -17.19 -11.32
N HIS A 169 -4.42 -17.27 -10.11
CA HIS A 169 -4.12 -16.10 -9.29
C HIS A 169 -3.00 -15.26 -9.91
N ILE A 170 -1.96 -15.90 -10.45
CA ILE A 170 -0.88 -15.23 -11.16
C ILE A 170 -1.42 -14.53 -12.42
N GLU A 171 -2.20 -15.25 -13.25
CA GLU A 171 -2.78 -14.66 -14.45
C GLU A 171 -3.70 -13.48 -14.13
N TRP A 172 -4.58 -13.62 -13.13
CA TRP A 172 -5.41 -12.52 -12.65
C TRP A 172 -4.58 -11.31 -12.22
N PHE A 173 -3.48 -11.52 -11.47
CA PHE A 173 -2.57 -10.45 -11.06
C PHE A 173 -1.97 -9.73 -12.26
N LEU A 174 -1.51 -10.48 -13.27
CA LEU A 174 -0.89 -9.92 -14.49
C LEU A 174 -1.91 -9.11 -15.30
N ASP A 175 -3.13 -9.63 -15.44
CA ASP A 175 -4.20 -8.98 -16.18
C ASP A 175 -4.68 -7.69 -15.48
N GLU A 176 -4.83 -7.71 -14.15
CA GLU A 176 -5.19 -6.52 -13.39
C GLU A 176 -4.10 -5.44 -13.45
N ALA A 177 -2.83 -5.84 -13.35
CA ALA A 177 -1.72 -4.91 -13.49
C ALA A 177 -1.65 -4.29 -14.90
N ALA A 178 -1.94 -5.06 -15.94
CA ALA A 178 -1.92 -4.60 -17.33
C ALA A 178 -2.98 -3.55 -17.67
N LYS A 179 -4.02 -3.41 -16.86
CA LYS A 179 -5.07 -2.38 -17.05
C LYS A 179 -4.58 -0.96 -16.73
N ASN A 180 -3.47 -0.81 -16.05
CA ASN A 180 -2.92 0.49 -15.69
C ASN A 180 -2.37 1.23 -16.93
N ASP A 181 -2.45 2.57 -16.89
CA ASP A 181 -1.81 3.43 -17.89
C ASP A 181 -0.29 3.30 -17.80
N THR A 182 0.33 2.67 -18.78
CA THR A 182 1.78 2.37 -18.76
C THR A 182 2.64 3.65 -18.70
N PRO A 183 2.35 4.74 -19.44
CA PRO A 183 3.06 6.02 -19.29
C PRO A 183 2.98 6.58 -17.87
N PHE A 184 1.83 6.50 -17.23
CA PHE A 184 1.68 6.94 -15.85
C PHE A 184 2.46 6.04 -14.89
N ILE A 185 2.40 4.72 -15.04
CA ILE A 185 3.16 3.78 -14.20
C ILE A 185 4.66 4.06 -14.32
N ALA A 186 5.17 4.40 -15.50
CA ALA A 186 6.56 4.80 -15.66
C ALA A 186 6.91 6.04 -14.81
N ARG A 187 6.05 7.07 -14.82
CA ARG A 187 6.22 8.27 -13.98
C ARG A 187 6.14 7.93 -12.48
N PHE A 188 5.18 7.08 -12.11
CA PHE A 188 4.97 6.65 -10.72
C PHE A 188 6.16 5.86 -10.19
N VAL A 189 6.63 4.85 -10.93
CA VAL A 189 7.82 4.06 -10.55
C VAL A 189 9.08 4.93 -10.57
N GLY A 190 9.18 5.84 -11.53
CA GLY A 190 10.27 6.85 -11.59
C GLY A 190 10.32 7.67 -10.30
N LEU A 191 9.20 8.19 -9.81
CA LEU A 191 9.14 8.86 -8.52
C LEU A 191 9.57 7.92 -7.39
N MET A 192 8.97 6.72 -7.30
CA MET A 192 9.27 5.78 -6.21
C MET A 192 10.77 5.43 -6.13
N SER A 193 11.45 5.32 -7.27
CA SER A 193 12.89 5.01 -7.36
C SER A 193 13.81 6.11 -6.83
N THR A 194 13.30 7.33 -6.62
CA THR A 194 14.07 8.44 -6.03
C THR A 194 13.93 8.55 -4.52
N LEU A 195 12.99 7.83 -3.92
CA LEU A 195 12.58 7.99 -2.53
C LEU A 195 13.51 7.26 -1.58
N ASP A 196 13.89 7.96 -0.52
CA ASP A 196 14.57 7.44 0.65
C ASP A 196 14.31 8.39 1.84
N TRP A 197 13.70 7.86 2.88
CA TRP A 197 13.49 8.58 4.15
C TRP A 197 13.98 7.79 5.36
N THR A 198 14.96 6.93 5.16
CA THR A 198 15.54 6.10 6.23
C THR A 198 15.93 6.92 7.45
N ASP A 199 16.50 8.12 7.26
CA ASP A 199 16.91 8.99 8.35
C ASP A 199 15.74 9.70 9.05
N ARG A 200 14.54 9.70 8.43
CA ARG A 200 13.33 10.32 8.97
C ARG A 200 12.36 9.33 9.64
N LEU A 201 12.68 8.04 9.66
CA LEU A 201 11.81 7.01 10.25
C LEU A 201 11.44 7.28 11.72
N HIS A 202 12.29 7.99 12.45
CA HIS A 202 12.03 8.43 13.82
C HIS A 202 10.89 9.45 13.97
N GLU A 203 10.45 10.06 12.86
CA GLU A 203 9.31 10.98 12.82
C GLU A 203 7.96 10.24 12.83
N ILE A 204 7.91 8.95 12.54
CA ILE A 204 6.71 8.13 12.67
C ILE A 204 6.42 7.91 14.14
N LYS A 205 5.37 8.56 14.67
CA LYS A 205 5.05 8.59 16.11
C LYS A 205 3.95 7.63 16.52
N CYS A 206 3.14 7.18 15.56
CA CYS A 206 2.05 6.23 15.85
C CYS A 206 2.57 4.80 16.03
N PRO A 207 1.84 3.95 16.77
CA PRO A 207 2.12 2.52 16.81
C PRO A 207 2.20 1.94 15.40
N THR A 208 3.28 1.23 15.10
CA THR A 208 3.58 0.74 13.76
C THR A 208 3.80 -0.77 13.75
N LEU A 209 3.18 -1.46 12.77
CA LEU A 209 3.45 -2.85 12.44
C LEU A 209 4.16 -2.90 11.09
N VAL A 210 5.28 -3.59 11.02
CA VAL A 210 5.99 -3.88 9.77
C VAL A 210 5.97 -5.38 9.53
N VAL A 211 5.32 -5.81 8.45
CA VAL A 211 5.32 -7.20 7.98
C VAL A 211 6.09 -7.23 6.66
N TYR A 212 7.18 -7.98 6.64
CA TYR A 212 8.03 -8.01 5.46
C TYR A 212 8.27 -9.42 4.91
N PRO A 213 8.42 -9.55 3.57
CA PRO A 213 8.77 -10.80 2.92
C PRO A 213 10.24 -11.15 3.20
N GLY A 214 10.50 -12.37 3.68
CA GLY A 214 11.86 -12.82 4.01
C GLY A 214 12.73 -13.06 2.77
N ALA A 215 12.12 -13.26 1.59
CA ALA A 215 12.79 -13.37 0.29
C ALA A 215 12.52 -12.11 -0.58
N GLU A 216 12.60 -10.92 -0.01
CA GLU A 216 12.37 -9.64 -0.68
C GLU A 216 13.45 -9.33 -1.72
N THR A 217 13.04 -9.10 -2.98
CA THR A 217 13.89 -8.75 -4.11
C THR A 217 13.47 -7.45 -4.83
N VAL A 218 12.26 -6.97 -4.60
CA VAL A 218 11.76 -5.69 -5.11
C VAL A 218 12.35 -4.52 -4.32
N GLY A 219 12.36 -4.64 -2.99
CA GLY A 219 13.07 -3.76 -2.08
C GLY A 219 14.38 -4.39 -1.60
N SER A 220 14.67 -4.26 -0.31
CA SER A 220 15.82 -4.89 0.34
C SER A 220 15.45 -5.34 1.75
N VAL A 221 15.77 -6.59 2.10
CA VAL A 221 15.56 -7.13 3.46
C VAL A 221 16.29 -6.27 4.50
N SER A 222 17.50 -5.80 4.20
CA SER A 222 18.29 -4.96 5.11
C SER A 222 17.62 -3.61 5.42
N ALA A 223 16.75 -3.10 4.54
CA ALA A 223 16.03 -1.86 4.78
C ALA A 223 15.02 -1.99 5.94
N TYR A 224 14.49 -3.19 6.19
CA TYR A 224 13.60 -3.43 7.33
C TYR A 224 14.32 -3.39 8.69
N ASP A 225 15.62 -3.65 8.71
CA ASP A 225 16.43 -3.45 9.92
C ASP A 225 16.52 -1.98 10.34
N ALA A 226 16.58 -1.06 9.37
CA ALA A 226 16.50 0.36 9.66
C ALA A 226 15.15 0.75 10.26
N MET A 227 14.05 0.20 9.74
CA MET A 227 12.71 0.44 10.30
C MET A 227 12.60 -0.06 11.74
N ARG A 228 13.09 -1.28 12.01
CA ARG A 228 13.13 -1.86 13.36
C ARG A 228 13.91 -1.00 14.36
N LYS A 229 15.00 -0.40 13.91
CA LYS A 229 15.90 0.39 14.78
C LYS A 229 15.47 1.84 14.98
N ARG A 230 14.76 2.42 14.01
CA ARG A 230 14.54 3.87 13.96
C ARG A 230 13.09 4.30 14.19
N ILE A 231 12.10 3.44 13.93
CA ILE A 231 10.70 3.75 14.29
C ILE A 231 10.55 3.53 15.79
N PRO A 232 10.14 4.56 16.56
CA PRO A 232 10.14 4.50 18.03
C PRO A 232 9.22 3.43 18.63
N ASP A 233 8.07 3.19 18.02
CA ASP A 233 7.07 2.23 18.48
C ASP A 233 6.71 1.28 17.34
N VAL A 234 7.50 0.21 17.19
CA VAL A 234 7.38 -0.74 16.08
C VAL A 234 7.36 -2.19 16.52
N ALA A 235 6.41 -2.94 15.97
CA ALA A 235 6.41 -4.41 15.94
C ALA A 235 6.83 -4.86 14.54
N VAL A 236 7.65 -5.91 14.45
CA VAL A 236 8.18 -6.38 13.15
C VAL A 236 7.96 -7.88 13.04
N ILE A 237 7.37 -8.32 11.92
CA ILE A 237 7.11 -9.72 11.59
C ILE A 237 7.78 -10.04 10.25
N SER A 238 8.56 -11.13 10.20
CA SER A 238 9.09 -11.68 8.96
C SER A 238 8.22 -12.83 8.46
N TYR A 239 7.93 -12.83 7.16
CA TYR A 239 7.33 -13.96 6.47
C TYR A 239 8.43 -14.71 5.71
N GLU A 240 9.12 -15.57 6.43
CA GLU A 240 10.29 -16.30 5.92
C GLU A 240 10.00 -17.03 4.61
N GLY A 241 10.92 -16.92 3.65
CA GLY A 241 10.82 -17.56 2.34
C GLY A 241 9.73 -17.03 1.42
N MET A 242 9.01 -15.97 1.83
CA MET A 242 7.98 -15.36 0.99
C MET A 242 8.54 -14.23 0.15
N PRO A 243 8.20 -14.17 -1.16
CA PRO A 243 8.53 -13.06 -2.04
C PRO A 243 7.58 -11.86 -1.82
N HIS A 244 7.74 -10.79 -2.59
CA HIS A 244 7.19 -9.45 -2.34
C HIS A 244 5.67 -9.40 -2.05
N ASN A 245 4.84 -10.18 -2.76
CA ASN A 245 3.38 -10.05 -2.70
C ASN A 245 2.74 -10.81 -1.53
N ILE A 246 3.32 -10.76 -0.33
CA ILE A 246 2.81 -11.46 0.87
C ILE A 246 1.33 -11.21 1.14
N ARG A 247 0.84 -10.01 0.85
CA ARG A 247 -0.55 -9.61 1.03
C ARG A 247 -1.52 -10.44 0.17
N ASP A 248 -1.11 -10.76 -1.06
CA ASP A 248 -1.91 -11.56 -2.00
C ASP A 248 -1.76 -13.06 -1.74
N ILE A 249 -0.55 -13.49 -1.32
CA ILE A 249 -0.21 -14.91 -1.13
C ILE A 249 -0.81 -15.46 0.17
N LEU A 250 -0.75 -14.69 1.24
CA LEU A 250 -1.14 -15.08 2.60
C LEU A 250 -2.17 -14.10 3.18
N PRO A 251 -3.31 -13.84 2.51
CA PRO A 251 -4.26 -12.81 2.92
C PRO A 251 -4.82 -13.04 4.32
N GLU A 252 -5.13 -14.28 4.68
CA GLU A 252 -5.67 -14.65 5.99
C GLU A 252 -4.70 -14.32 7.11
N ARG A 253 -3.42 -14.71 6.95
CA ARG A 253 -2.37 -14.42 7.91
C ARG A 253 -2.12 -12.93 8.07
N CYS A 254 -2.10 -12.20 6.96
CA CYS A 254 -1.96 -10.74 6.99
C CYS A 254 -3.10 -10.07 7.76
N VAL A 255 -4.33 -10.53 7.56
CA VAL A 255 -5.51 -10.03 8.28
C VAL A 255 -5.42 -10.38 9.77
N ASP A 256 -4.98 -11.58 10.11
CA ASP A 256 -4.77 -11.99 11.51
C ASP A 256 -3.74 -11.10 12.21
N ASP A 257 -2.64 -10.78 11.55
CA ASP A 257 -1.60 -9.89 12.08
C ASP A 257 -2.16 -8.47 12.29
N VAL A 258 -2.93 -7.93 11.34
CA VAL A 258 -3.60 -6.62 11.46
C VAL A 258 -4.55 -6.61 12.67
N LEU A 259 -5.46 -7.58 12.76
CA LEU A 259 -6.45 -7.64 13.84
C LEU A 259 -5.78 -7.86 15.20
N THR A 260 -4.75 -8.70 15.25
CA THR A 260 -3.98 -8.96 16.49
C THR A 260 -3.26 -7.70 16.95
N PHE A 261 -2.57 -7.00 16.02
CA PHE A 261 -1.89 -5.75 16.34
C PHE A 261 -2.85 -4.67 16.83
N LEU A 262 -3.97 -4.46 16.12
CA LEU A 262 -4.94 -3.46 16.50
C LEU A 262 -5.60 -3.78 17.85
N ARG A 263 -5.93 -5.06 18.09
CA ARG A 263 -6.48 -5.50 19.38
C ARG A 263 -5.49 -5.32 20.53
N TRP A 264 -4.22 -5.64 20.29
CA TRP A 264 -3.16 -5.46 21.29
C TRP A 264 -2.95 -3.99 21.64
N ARG A 265 -3.02 -3.08 20.65
CA ARG A 265 -2.68 -1.66 20.85
C ARG A 265 -3.87 -0.80 21.26
N PHE A 266 -5.09 -1.17 20.89
CA PHE A 266 -6.28 -0.32 21.04
C PHE A 266 -7.45 -1.03 21.73
N GLY A 267 -7.30 -2.28 22.12
CA GLY A 267 -8.36 -3.11 22.66
C GLY A 267 -9.21 -3.79 21.59
N ALA A 268 -10.25 -4.52 22.04
CA ALA A 268 -11.22 -5.10 21.11
C ALA A 268 -11.95 -3.97 20.35
N PRO A 269 -12.20 -4.15 19.04
CA PRO A 269 -12.96 -3.20 18.25
C PRO A 269 -14.41 -3.14 18.67
#